data_dc8ce584721a847dc1bd4e33b7c863c6
#
_entry.id   dc8ce584721a847dc1bd4e33b7c863c6
#
_cell.length_a   1.000
_cell.length_b   1.000
_cell.length_c   1.000
_cell.angle_alpha   90.00
_cell.angle_beta   90.00
_cell.angle_gamma   90.00
#
_symmetry.space_group_name_H-M   'P 1'
#
loop_
_entity.id
_entity.type
_entity.pdbx_description
1 polymer ?
#
loop_
_entity_poly.entity_id
_entity_poly.type
_entity_poly.pdbx_seq_one_letter_code
_entity_poly.pdbx_strand_id
1 'polypeptide(L)'
;MNVPVDKSSPSRPRRLADVGRWDMETDVAIIGFGGSGAAAAIEASDQGAAVTIFDLASASGGSTALSSAEIYMGGNGGTRVQRACGLEDSTEDMYQYLMAANGPLADPDKVRAYCEGSLDHFNWLVGLGVPYKDTLYNQRAIMALTDDCLLYTGSEKAWPYNRVAKPCPRGHNLQVEGDNGGPLFMKIMTENVEKRGVKVVFEARALTLIVDDERRVHGVVVRIDQQERCVRARRGVILCAGGFAMNQEMLRKYSPLLLAASEPIGNPGDTGSGIQMGMAVGAAAINMHEGFVSLPYYPPSSLTWGILVNAQGQRFVNEDCYHGRVGYYCLQQPDRRVYLIANVEDFGDYEKTSYLGAKFVATAEESVAELESELQLPEGTLQNTIEVFNRNAAEGVDPLFHKTAEWLKPLELPLAALDCTPGHGAFYPFFTLGGLDTLPSGEVLTAARTVIQGLYAAGRTACGVPRTASGYASGIS
;
A
#
# COMPACT_ATOMS: atom_id res chain seq x y z
N MET A 1 -28.30 -29.04 -6.37
CA MET A 1 -28.01 -27.60 -6.16
C MET A 1 -26.55 -27.48 -5.77
N ASN A 2 -25.71 -26.90 -6.62
CA ASN A 2 -24.32 -26.61 -6.24
C ASN A 2 -24.36 -25.45 -5.24
N VAL A 3 -24.08 -25.73 -3.98
CA VAL A 3 -23.84 -24.69 -2.97
C VAL A 3 -22.61 -23.92 -3.45
N PRO A 4 -22.67 -22.59 -3.62
CA PRO A 4 -21.50 -21.81 -3.99
C PRO A 4 -20.38 -22.05 -2.99
N VAL A 5 -19.20 -22.42 -3.45
CA VAL A 5 -18.02 -22.57 -2.59
C VAL A 5 -17.67 -21.18 -2.05
N ASP A 6 -17.70 -21.02 -0.73
CA ASP A 6 -17.26 -19.80 -0.05
C ASP A 6 -15.76 -19.58 -0.31
N LYS A 7 -15.43 -18.60 -1.19
CA LYS A 7 -14.06 -18.27 -1.55
C LYS A 7 -13.31 -17.50 -0.46
N SER A 8 -13.99 -17.16 0.63
CA SER A 8 -13.35 -16.56 1.82
C SER A 8 -12.90 -17.59 2.86
N SER A 9 -13.28 -18.85 2.69
CA SER A 9 -12.96 -19.91 3.63
C SER A 9 -11.63 -20.58 3.35
N PRO A 10 -10.83 -20.88 4.41
CA PRO A 10 -9.57 -21.60 4.26
C PRO A 10 -9.77 -22.99 3.67
N SER A 11 -8.87 -23.40 2.78
CA SER A 11 -8.86 -24.76 2.25
C SER A 11 -8.28 -25.73 3.29
N ARG A 12 -8.84 -26.95 3.35
CA ARG A 12 -8.35 -27.97 4.30
C ARG A 12 -6.91 -28.38 3.95
N PRO A 13 -5.96 -28.40 4.94
CA PRO A 13 -4.59 -28.84 4.70
C PRO A 13 -4.54 -30.33 4.36
N ARG A 14 -3.53 -30.74 3.58
CA ARG A 14 -3.22 -32.15 3.32
C ARG A 14 -2.39 -32.70 4.47
N ARG A 15 -2.78 -33.85 5.05
CA ARG A 15 -1.94 -34.50 6.05
C ARG A 15 -0.72 -35.14 5.40
N LEU A 16 0.45 -35.05 6.04
CA LEU A 16 1.68 -35.71 5.58
C LEU A 16 1.50 -37.21 5.39
N ALA A 17 0.74 -37.83 6.29
CA ALA A 17 0.43 -39.28 6.21
C ALA A 17 -0.37 -39.67 4.94
N ASP A 18 -1.09 -38.72 4.34
CA ASP A 18 -1.89 -38.95 3.12
C ASP A 18 -1.07 -38.72 1.83
N VAL A 19 0.22 -38.36 1.95
CA VAL A 19 1.13 -38.20 0.82
C VAL A 19 1.73 -39.56 0.45
N GLY A 20 1.24 -40.17 -0.62
CA GLY A 20 1.74 -41.46 -1.08
C GLY A 20 3.15 -41.36 -1.71
N ARG A 21 3.44 -40.24 -2.38
CA ARG A 21 4.76 -39.94 -2.95
C ARG A 21 4.95 -38.42 -3.08
N TRP A 22 6.20 -38.00 -3.13
CA TRP A 22 6.58 -36.67 -3.50
C TRP A 22 6.84 -36.61 -5.02
N ASP A 23 6.15 -35.71 -5.72
CA ASP A 23 6.34 -35.52 -7.16
C ASP A 23 7.52 -34.60 -7.48
N MET A 24 7.80 -33.67 -6.54
CA MET A 24 8.90 -32.70 -6.62
C MET A 24 9.49 -32.47 -5.24
N GLU A 25 10.79 -32.14 -5.22
CA GLU A 25 11.48 -31.75 -3.97
C GLU A 25 12.33 -30.51 -4.19
N THR A 26 12.39 -29.67 -3.15
CA THR A 26 13.21 -28.45 -3.09
C THR A 26 13.58 -28.16 -1.62
N ASP A 27 14.54 -27.27 -1.35
CA ASP A 27 14.76 -26.79 0.01
C ASP A 27 13.70 -25.79 0.41
N VAL A 28 13.46 -24.79 -0.45
CA VAL A 28 12.48 -23.74 -0.21
C VAL A 28 11.49 -23.70 -1.36
N ALA A 29 10.20 -23.84 -1.05
CA ALA A 29 9.12 -23.64 -2.01
C ALA A 29 8.52 -22.24 -1.81
N ILE A 30 8.52 -21.41 -2.84
CA ILE A 30 7.97 -20.06 -2.81
C ILE A 30 6.69 -20.03 -3.62
N ILE A 31 5.63 -19.46 -3.05
CA ILE A 31 4.31 -19.34 -3.69
C ILE A 31 4.07 -17.88 -4.08
N GLY A 32 4.19 -17.59 -5.37
CA GLY A 32 4.06 -16.28 -5.98
C GLY A 32 5.39 -15.69 -6.44
N PHE A 33 5.41 -15.10 -7.63
CA PHE A 33 6.58 -14.48 -8.27
C PHE A 33 6.34 -12.98 -8.52
N GLY A 34 5.90 -12.27 -7.48
CA GLY A 34 5.98 -10.82 -7.37
C GLY A 34 7.29 -10.37 -6.71
N GLY A 35 7.40 -9.12 -6.31
CA GLY A 35 8.61 -8.55 -5.69
C GLY A 35 9.09 -9.32 -4.47
N SER A 36 8.20 -9.66 -3.53
CA SER A 36 8.55 -10.42 -2.33
C SER A 36 9.02 -11.85 -2.63
N GLY A 37 8.38 -12.53 -3.59
CA GLY A 37 8.79 -13.87 -4.00
C GLY A 37 10.14 -13.87 -4.70
N ALA A 38 10.40 -12.87 -5.54
CA ALA A 38 11.69 -12.67 -6.18
C ALA A 38 12.81 -12.42 -5.15
N ALA A 39 12.57 -11.51 -4.18
CA ALA A 39 13.52 -11.21 -3.13
C ALA A 39 13.83 -12.45 -2.26
N ALA A 40 12.79 -13.19 -1.85
CA ALA A 40 12.96 -14.43 -1.09
C ALA A 40 13.77 -15.49 -1.87
N ALA A 41 13.54 -15.59 -3.18
CA ALA A 41 14.26 -16.53 -4.03
C ALA A 41 15.75 -16.18 -4.19
N ILE A 42 16.04 -14.89 -4.39
CA ILE A 42 17.41 -14.37 -4.50
C ILE A 42 18.17 -14.67 -3.21
N GLU A 43 17.63 -14.25 -2.06
CA GLU A 43 18.30 -14.44 -0.77
C GLU A 43 18.46 -15.91 -0.40
N ALA A 44 17.42 -16.73 -0.55
CA ALA A 44 17.52 -18.16 -0.24
C ALA A 44 18.55 -18.87 -1.12
N SER A 45 18.61 -18.50 -2.41
CA SER A 45 19.59 -19.06 -3.36
C SER A 45 21.01 -18.62 -3.02
N ASP A 46 21.22 -17.35 -2.66
CA ASP A 46 22.54 -16.84 -2.26
C ASP A 46 23.06 -17.51 -0.97
N GLN A 47 22.13 -18.02 -0.12
CA GLN A 47 22.45 -18.87 1.04
C GLN A 47 22.58 -20.36 0.70
N GLY A 48 22.66 -20.71 -0.58
CA GLY A 48 22.89 -22.08 -1.07
C GLY A 48 21.71 -23.03 -0.98
N ALA A 49 20.47 -22.50 -0.82
CA ALA A 49 19.28 -23.34 -0.86
C ALA A 49 18.85 -23.66 -2.28
N ALA A 50 18.38 -24.90 -2.51
CA ALA A 50 17.65 -25.24 -3.73
C ALA A 50 16.24 -24.61 -3.64
N VAL A 51 15.94 -23.67 -4.54
CA VAL A 51 14.68 -22.90 -4.53
C VAL A 51 13.82 -23.26 -5.72
N THR A 52 12.51 -23.40 -5.48
CA THR A 52 11.51 -23.49 -6.56
C THR A 52 10.39 -22.48 -6.30
N ILE A 53 10.13 -21.62 -7.28
CA ILE A 53 8.99 -20.69 -7.29
C ILE A 53 7.84 -21.35 -8.05
N PHE A 54 6.63 -21.26 -7.49
CA PHE A 54 5.38 -21.63 -8.15
C PHE A 54 4.53 -20.39 -8.30
N ASP A 55 4.17 -20.04 -9.52
CA ASP A 55 3.30 -18.90 -9.81
C ASP A 55 2.07 -19.32 -10.60
N LEU A 56 0.93 -18.73 -10.26
CA LEU A 56 -0.35 -18.98 -10.93
C LEU A 56 -0.37 -18.42 -12.36
N ALA A 57 0.33 -17.33 -12.59
CA ALA A 57 0.40 -16.66 -13.89
C ALA A 57 1.37 -17.38 -14.84
N SER A 58 1.35 -16.97 -16.11
CA SER A 58 2.27 -17.45 -17.16
C SER A 58 3.61 -16.68 -17.17
N ALA A 59 3.75 -15.66 -16.33
CA ALA A 59 4.95 -14.84 -16.21
C ALA A 59 5.11 -14.27 -14.79
N SER A 60 6.32 -13.87 -14.44
CA SER A 60 6.61 -13.12 -13.22
C SER A 60 5.99 -11.72 -13.23
N GLY A 61 5.85 -11.10 -12.05
CA GLY A 61 5.42 -9.71 -11.95
C GLY A 61 4.48 -9.46 -10.78
N GLY A 62 3.40 -10.22 -10.68
CA GLY A 62 2.38 -10.00 -9.67
C GLY A 62 1.81 -8.57 -9.72
N SER A 63 1.33 -8.07 -8.59
CA SER A 63 0.91 -6.67 -8.47
C SER A 63 2.11 -5.70 -8.50
N THR A 64 3.32 -6.17 -8.23
CA THR A 64 4.55 -5.36 -8.26
C THR A 64 4.82 -4.80 -9.66
N ALA A 65 4.62 -5.60 -10.72
CA ALA A 65 4.78 -5.12 -12.10
C ALA A 65 3.74 -4.07 -12.52
N LEU A 66 2.63 -3.96 -11.78
CA LEU A 66 1.55 -2.98 -12.02
C LEU A 66 1.68 -1.73 -11.13
N SER A 67 2.72 -1.65 -10.30
CA SER A 67 2.98 -0.54 -9.39
C SER A 67 4.05 0.42 -9.94
N SER A 68 4.23 1.55 -9.26
CA SER A 68 5.37 2.44 -9.50
C SER A 68 6.73 1.83 -9.14
N ALA A 69 6.74 0.72 -8.41
CA ALA A 69 7.92 0.19 -7.71
C ALA A 69 8.61 1.22 -6.80
N GLU A 70 7.86 2.20 -6.30
CA GLU A 70 8.34 3.09 -5.26
C GLU A 70 8.60 2.29 -3.99
N ILE A 71 9.75 2.55 -3.34
CA ILE A 71 10.14 1.87 -2.10
C ILE A 71 10.51 2.93 -1.05
N TYR A 72 9.93 2.79 0.15
CA TYR A 72 10.14 3.71 1.27
C TYR A 72 11.42 3.35 2.02
N MET A 73 12.47 4.10 1.81
CA MET A 73 13.82 3.81 2.36
C MET A 73 14.48 5.07 2.92
N GLY A 74 15.30 4.89 3.97
CA GLY A 74 16.01 5.98 4.63
C GLY A 74 16.75 5.51 5.87
N GLY A 75 16.92 6.40 6.84
CA GLY A 75 17.63 6.10 8.09
C GLY A 75 19.15 6.01 7.93
N ASN A 76 19.83 5.86 9.03
CA ASN A 76 21.29 5.61 9.13
C ASN A 76 22.16 6.61 8.32
N GLY A 77 21.84 7.91 8.40
CA GLY A 77 22.52 8.97 7.66
C GLY A 77 21.99 9.21 6.24
N GLY A 78 21.00 8.42 5.82
CA GLY A 78 20.35 8.54 4.53
C GLY A 78 20.94 7.66 3.43
N THR A 79 20.13 7.37 2.42
CA THR A 79 20.55 6.69 1.19
C THR A 79 21.50 7.58 0.37
N ARG A 80 22.17 7.00 -0.63
CA ARG A 80 23.00 7.76 -1.58
C ARG A 80 22.21 8.91 -2.20
N VAL A 81 20.96 8.66 -2.60
CA VAL A 81 20.09 9.66 -3.23
C VAL A 81 19.75 10.79 -2.26
N GLN A 82 19.38 10.47 -1.02
CA GLN A 82 19.11 11.49 0.01
C GLN A 82 20.34 12.38 0.24
N ARG A 83 21.52 11.79 0.44
CA ARG A 83 22.77 12.55 0.66
C ARG A 83 23.15 13.41 -0.54
N ALA A 84 22.98 12.91 -1.77
CA ALA A 84 23.25 13.69 -2.98
C ALA A 84 22.33 14.91 -3.11
N CYS A 85 21.10 14.81 -2.57
CA CYS A 85 20.16 15.92 -2.46
C CYS A 85 20.41 16.83 -1.24
N GLY A 86 21.50 16.64 -0.49
CA GLY A 86 21.83 17.44 0.70
C GLY A 86 20.98 17.10 1.93
N LEU A 87 20.39 15.91 1.98
CA LEU A 87 19.50 15.47 3.05
C LEU A 87 20.18 14.40 3.91
N GLU A 88 19.98 14.52 5.23
CA GLU A 88 20.34 13.50 6.22
C GLU A 88 19.07 12.95 6.85
N ASP A 89 18.97 11.65 6.97
CA ASP A 89 17.86 10.95 7.61
C ASP A 89 18.38 10.04 8.73
N SER A 90 17.69 10.04 9.86
CA SER A 90 18.05 9.18 10.98
C SER A 90 17.11 7.98 11.08
N THR A 91 17.66 6.83 11.50
CA THR A 91 16.88 5.64 11.83
C THR A 91 15.81 5.96 12.86
N GLU A 92 16.12 6.80 13.85
CA GLU A 92 15.18 7.15 14.91
C GLU A 92 14.03 8.03 14.41
N ASP A 93 14.29 9.05 13.56
CA ASP A 93 13.22 9.85 12.96
C ASP A 93 12.29 8.99 12.08
N MET A 94 12.88 8.07 11.30
CA MET A 94 12.10 7.13 10.50
C MET A 94 11.23 6.22 11.38
N TYR A 95 11.80 5.69 12.47
CA TYR A 95 11.08 4.84 13.43
C TYR A 95 9.95 5.61 14.13
N GLN A 96 10.22 6.79 14.66
CA GLN A 96 9.21 7.62 15.34
C GLN A 96 8.06 8.00 14.41
N TYR A 97 8.39 8.37 13.15
CA TYR A 97 7.36 8.63 12.15
C TYR A 97 6.48 7.41 11.90
N LEU A 98 7.06 6.24 11.61
CA LEU A 98 6.31 5.02 11.31
C LEU A 98 5.49 4.53 12.51
N MET A 99 6.02 4.64 13.72
CA MET A 99 5.27 4.33 14.95
C MET A 99 4.07 5.26 15.12
N ALA A 100 4.28 6.56 14.96
CA ALA A 100 3.19 7.54 15.07
C ALA A 100 2.14 7.36 13.96
N ALA A 101 2.56 7.08 12.73
CA ALA A 101 1.67 6.88 11.59
C ALA A 101 0.77 5.65 11.77
N ASN A 102 1.31 4.54 12.28
CA ASN A 102 0.55 3.32 12.53
C ASN A 102 -0.17 3.29 13.89
N GLY A 103 0.14 4.25 14.77
CA GLY A 103 -0.55 4.39 16.05
C GLY A 103 -0.54 3.11 16.90
N PRO A 104 -1.67 2.78 17.57
CA PRO A 104 -1.73 1.63 18.48
C PRO A 104 -1.60 0.26 17.79
N LEU A 105 -1.72 0.19 16.48
CA LEU A 105 -1.55 -1.04 15.71
C LEU A 105 -0.11 -1.29 15.27
N ALA A 106 0.80 -0.31 15.45
CA ALA A 106 2.21 -0.47 15.12
C ALA A 106 2.82 -1.70 15.79
N ASP A 107 3.67 -2.41 15.05
CA ASP A 107 4.51 -3.48 15.60
C ASP A 107 5.92 -2.93 15.79
N PRO A 108 6.34 -2.61 17.03
CA PRO A 108 7.62 -1.97 17.29
C PRO A 108 8.81 -2.76 16.75
N ASP A 109 8.76 -4.09 16.84
CA ASP A 109 9.85 -4.95 16.41
C ASP A 109 10.00 -4.95 14.89
N LYS A 110 8.88 -5.04 14.15
CA LYS A 110 8.88 -4.94 12.69
C LYS A 110 9.32 -3.56 12.20
N VAL A 111 8.79 -2.50 12.82
CA VAL A 111 9.16 -1.12 12.47
C VAL A 111 10.65 -0.90 12.73
N ARG A 112 11.17 -1.37 13.86
CA ARG A 112 12.60 -1.24 14.21
C ARG A 112 13.48 -1.98 13.21
N ALA A 113 13.17 -3.25 12.93
CA ALA A 113 13.92 -4.06 11.96
C ALA A 113 13.89 -3.43 10.55
N TYR A 114 12.75 -2.89 10.14
CA TYR A 114 12.61 -2.21 8.86
C TYR A 114 13.49 -0.96 8.77
N CYS A 115 13.46 -0.11 9.80
CA CYS A 115 14.24 1.13 9.82
C CYS A 115 15.76 0.86 9.89
N GLU A 116 16.19 -0.11 10.68
CA GLU A 116 17.61 -0.49 10.82
C GLU A 116 18.15 -1.13 9.54
N GLY A 117 17.34 -1.99 8.86
CA GLY A 117 17.74 -2.67 7.63
C GLY A 117 17.56 -1.83 6.34
N SER A 118 16.95 -0.64 6.44
CA SER A 118 16.50 0.12 5.28
C SER A 118 17.63 0.56 4.35
N LEU A 119 18.75 1.03 4.89
CA LEU A 119 19.91 1.43 4.08
C LEU A 119 20.59 0.23 3.42
N ASP A 120 20.69 -0.91 4.10
CA ASP A 120 21.25 -2.14 3.52
C ASP A 120 20.34 -2.65 2.41
N HIS A 121 19.01 -2.54 2.58
CA HIS A 121 18.05 -2.87 1.54
C HIS A 121 18.23 -1.98 0.29
N PHE A 122 18.40 -0.66 0.46
CA PHE A 122 18.70 0.24 -0.66
C PHE A 122 19.97 -0.18 -1.41
N ASN A 123 21.04 -0.47 -0.67
CA ASN A 123 22.32 -0.89 -1.26
C ASN A 123 22.20 -2.25 -1.97
N TRP A 124 21.41 -3.17 -1.43
CA TRP A 124 21.11 -4.45 -2.05
C TRP A 124 20.40 -4.28 -3.39
N LEU A 125 19.36 -3.42 -3.45
CA LEU A 125 18.66 -3.12 -4.70
C LEU A 125 19.59 -2.51 -5.76
N VAL A 126 20.44 -1.56 -5.36
CA VAL A 126 21.47 -0.99 -6.24
C VAL A 126 22.42 -2.07 -6.73
N GLY A 127 22.84 -3.00 -5.85
CA GLY A 127 23.68 -4.14 -6.19
C GLY A 127 23.05 -5.11 -7.19
N LEU A 128 21.71 -5.22 -7.19
CA LEU A 128 20.96 -6.00 -8.18
C LEU A 128 20.81 -5.28 -9.53
N GLY A 129 21.17 -3.99 -9.60
CA GLY A 129 21.08 -3.19 -10.82
C GLY A 129 19.83 -2.29 -10.88
N VAL A 130 19.11 -2.09 -9.79
CA VAL A 130 17.97 -1.13 -9.76
C VAL A 130 18.52 0.30 -9.92
N PRO A 131 18.08 1.05 -10.95
CA PRO A 131 18.61 2.38 -11.23
C PRO A 131 17.93 3.46 -10.38
N TYR A 132 18.74 4.29 -9.73
CA TYR A 132 18.29 5.49 -9.01
C TYR A 132 19.10 6.70 -9.46
N LYS A 133 18.42 7.79 -9.81
CA LYS A 133 18.99 9.11 -10.10
C LYS A 133 19.07 9.93 -8.81
N ASP A 134 20.13 10.71 -8.67
CA ASP A 134 20.38 11.50 -7.46
C ASP A 134 19.63 12.85 -7.51
N THR A 135 18.30 12.80 -7.63
CA THR A 135 17.43 13.97 -7.76
C THR A 135 16.18 13.86 -6.92
N LEU A 136 15.73 15.03 -6.41
CA LEU A 136 14.53 15.19 -5.60
C LEU A 136 13.41 15.79 -6.44
N TYR A 137 12.27 15.09 -6.49
CA TYR A 137 11.02 15.65 -6.98
C TYR A 137 10.41 16.53 -5.88
N ASN A 138 10.48 17.83 -6.05
CA ASN A 138 10.16 18.80 -4.99
C ASN A 138 8.72 19.34 -5.07
N GLN A 139 7.86 18.74 -5.87
CA GLN A 139 6.45 19.12 -5.92
C GLN A 139 5.60 18.15 -5.08
N ARG A 140 4.45 18.66 -4.60
CA ARG A 140 3.46 17.77 -4.01
C ARG A 140 2.81 16.96 -5.12
N ALA A 141 3.03 15.65 -5.10
CA ALA A 141 2.50 14.73 -6.09
C ALA A 141 2.17 13.37 -5.46
N ILE A 142 1.39 12.58 -6.17
CA ILE A 142 1.12 11.18 -5.84
C ILE A 142 2.35 10.34 -6.20
N MET A 143 3.00 10.72 -7.30
CA MET A 143 4.18 10.11 -7.89
C MET A 143 5.04 11.20 -8.52
N ALA A 144 6.32 10.95 -8.71
CA ALA A 144 7.16 11.82 -9.53
C ALA A 144 6.67 11.76 -10.99
N LEU A 145 6.33 12.90 -11.58
CA LEU A 145 5.92 13.00 -12.99
C LEU A 145 7.11 13.03 -13.97
N THR A 146 8.32 12.97 -13.42
CA THR A 146 9.61 12.95 -14.11
C THR A 146 10.35 11.66 -13.81
N ASP A 147 11.63 11.55 -14.16
CA ASP A 147 12.52 10.47 -13.77
C ASP A 147 13.27 10.73 -12.44
N ASP A 148 12.81 11.70 -11.64
CA ASP A 148 13.36 11.95 -10.30
C ASP A 148 13.06 10.78 -9.36
N CYS A 149 14.07 10.44 -8.54
CA CYS A 149 14.00 9.20 -7.76
C CYS A 149 13.74 9.39 -6.27
N LEU A 150 13.61 10.61 -5.76
CA LEU A 150 13.33 10.86 -4.35
C LEU A 150 12.12 11.78 -4.20
N LEU A 151 11.18 11.44 -3.32
CA LEU A 151 10.04 12.30 -3.01
C LEU A 151 9.45 12.02 -1.63
N TYR A 152 8.63 12.94 -1.14
CA TYR A 152 7.79 12.70 0.04
C TYR A 152 6.58 11.87 -0.35
N THR A 153 6.37 10.74 0.31
CA THR A 153 5.32 9.76 -0.05
C THR A 153 4.44 9.35 1.12
N GLY A 154 4.53 10.10 2.22
CA GLY A 154 3.70 9.94 3.41
C GLY A 154 3.21 11.29 3.93
N SER A 155 2.86 11.31 5.19
CA SER A 155 2.44 12.53 5.91
C SER A 155 3.58 13.18 6.71
N GLU A 156 4.84 12.99 6.33
CA GLU A 156 6.01 13.39 7.11
C GLU A 156 6.03 14.89 7.43
N LYS A 157 5.56 15.73 6.49
CA LYS A 157 5.47 17.19 6.65
C LYS A 157 4.21 17.65 7.37
N ALA A 158 3.17 16.80 7.45
CA ALA A 158 1.88 17.15 8.01
C ALA A 158 1.83 16.95 9.53
N TRP A 159 0.93 17.70 10.19
CA TRP A 159 0.61 17.48 11.60
C TRP A 159 -0.13 16.14 11.78
N PRO A 160 0.10 15.38 12.86
CA PRO A 160 1.05 15.63 13.97
C PRO A 160 2.48 15.14 13.72
N TYR A 161 2.76 14.52 12.59
CA TYR A 161 3.98 13.75 12.32
C TYR A 161 5.23 14.63 12.31
N ASN A 162 5.13 15.84 11.76
CA ASN A 162 6.22 16.82 11.74
C ASN A 162 6.61 17.37 13.13
N ARG A 163 5.86 16.98 14.19
CA ARG A 163 6.18 17.29 15.59
C ARG A 163 6.85 16.13 16.32
N VAL A 164 6.74 14.93 15.76
CA VAL A 164 7.24 13.68 16.37
C VAL A 164 8.59 13.29 15.80
N ALA A 165 8.79 13.57 14.50
CA ALA A 165 10.00 13.22 13.77
C ALA A 165 10.40 14.33 12.80
N LYS A 166 11.69 14.46 12.50
CA LYS A 166 12.18 15.36 11.47
C LYS A 166 11.68 14.86 10.10
N PRO A 167 10.95 15.69 9.31
CA PRO A 167 10.52 15.31 7.98
C PRO A 167 11.70 15.04 7.06
N CYS A 168 11.66 13.90 6.37
CA CYS A 168 12.62 13.56 5.33
C CYS A 168 11.90 12.79 4.21
N PRO A 169 12.18 13.06 2.91
CA PRO A 169 11.63 12.28 1.82
C PRO A 169 12.25 10.88 1.83
N ARG A 170 11.43 9.85 1.81
CA ARG A 170 11.86 8.44 1.88
C ARG A 170 11.33 7.58 0.73
N GLY A 171 10.40 8.09 -0.07
CA GLY A 171 9.98 7.42 -1.30
C GLY A 171 11.09 7.44 -2.34
N HIS A 172 11.48 6.25 -2.80
CA HIS A 172 12.49 6.07 -3.84
C HIS A 172 11.85 5.42 -5.05
N ASN A 173 11.66 6.20 -6.12
CA ASN A 173 11.24 5.71 -7.42
C ASN A 173 12.46 5.19 -8.22
N LEU A 174 12.23 4.23 -9.08
CA LEU A 174 13.21 3.91 -10.11
C LEU A 174 13.37 5.08 -11.08
N GLN A 175 14.53 5.16 -11.72
CA GLN A 175 14.80 6.13 -12.78
C GLN A 175 13.98 5.79 -14.04
N VAL A 176 12.68 6.07 -13.97
CA VAL A 176 11.70 5.90 -15.04
C VAL A 176 10.72 7.07 -14.97
N GLU A 177 10.36 7.63 -16.10
CA GLU A 177 9.41 8.73 -16.16
C GLU A 177 8.02 8.30 -15.67
N GLY A 178 7.48 9.07 -14.73
CA GLY A 178 6.15 8.83 -14.17
C GLY A 178 6.06 7.57 -13.30
N ASP A 179 4.85 7.00 -13.21
CA ASP A 179 4.50 5.87 -12.33
C ASP A 179 4.68 4.50 -13.03
N ASN A 180 5.78 4.31 -13.73
CA ASN A 180 6.00 3.17 -14.61
C ASN A 180 7.20 2.28 -14.20
N GLY A 181 7.67 2.37 -12.96
CA GLY A 181 8.85 1.64 -12.48
C GLY A 181 8.65 0.13 -12.32
N GLY A 182 7.41 -0.33 -12.05
CA GLY A 182 7.09 -1.72 -11.74
C GLY A 182 7.56 -2.74 -12.78
N PRO A 183 7.32 -2.53 -14.08
CA PRO A 183 7.81 -3.46 -15.12
C PRO A 183 9.33 -3.56 -15.15
N LEU A 184 10.05 -2.45 -15.04
CA LEU A 184 11.51 -2.44 -15.00
C LEU A 184 12.04 -3.13 -13.73
N PHE A 185 11.45 -2.84 -12.59
CA PHE A 185 11.80 -3.48 -11.33
C PHE A 185 11.67 -5.00 -11.43
N MET A 186 10.52 -5.50 -11.88
CA MET A 186 10.29 -6.93 -12.00
C MET A 186 11.16 -7.59 -13.08
N LYS A 187 11.49 -6.88 -14.15
CA LYS A 187 12.49 -7.36 -15.12
C LYS A 187 13.84 -7.60 -14.44
N ILE A 188 14.35 -6.62 -13.69
CA ILE A 188 15.64 -6.73 -12.98
C ILE A 188 15.59 -7.88 -11.97
N MET A 189 14.52 -7.97 -11.17
CA MET A 189 14.37 -9.03 -10.17
C MET A 189 14.31 -10.41 -10.82
N THR A 190 13.56 -10.56 -11.91
CA THR A 190 13.45 -11.82 -12.65
C THR A 190 14.80 -12.25 -13.23
N GLU A 191 15.53 -11.34 -13.86
CA GLU A 191 16.88 -11.63 -14.39
C GLU A 191 17.83 -12.07 -13.27
N ASN A 192 17.73 -11.51 -12.08
CA ASN A 192 18.53 -11.91 -10.93
C ASN A 192 18.15 -13.30 -10.38
N VAL A 193 16.86 -13.65 -10.40
CA VAL A 193 16.38 -15.00 -10.08
C VAL A 193 16.90 -16.02 -11.09
N GLU A 194 16.82 -15.72 -12.38
CA GLU A 194 17.30 -16.58 -13.47
C GLU A 194 18.84 -16.80 -13.42
N LYS A 195 19.61 -15.74 -13.20
CA LYS A 195 21.09 -15.80 -13.05
C LYS A 195 21.54 -16.77 -11.94
N ARG A 196 20.70 -16.98 -10.92
CA ARG A 196 20.95 -17.90 -9.81
C ARG A 196 20.48 -19.35 -10.09
N GLY A 197 19.92 -19.60 -11.26
CA GLY A 197 19.43 -20.91 -11.63
C GLY A 197 18.22 -21.39 -10.80
N VAL A 198 17.47 -20.47 -10.24
CA VAL A 198 16.24 -20.79 -9.48
C VAL A 198 15.22 -21.43 -10.42
N LYS A 199 14.64 -22.54 -10.00
CA LYS A 199 13.57 -23.18 -10.75
C LYS A 199 12.27 -22.40 -10.62
N VAL A 200 11.66 -22.07 -11.74
CA VAL A 200 10.34 -21.42 -11.79
C VAL A 200 9.34 -22.30 -12.49
N VAL A 201 8.17 -22.48 -11.90
CA VAL A 201 7.04 -23.22 -12.47
C VAL A 201 5.86 -22.27 -12.58
N PHE A 202 5.58 -21.82 -13.80
CA PHE A 202 4.41 -20.99 -14.10
C PHE A 202 3.16 -21.84 -14.31
N GLU A 203 1.99 -21.19 -14.34
CA GLU A 203 0.67 -21.82 -14.45
C GLU A 203 0.44 -22.90 -13.38
N ALA A 204 1.08 -22.71 -12.24
CA ALA A 204 1.10 -23.60 -11.09
C ALA A 204 0.27 -23.01 -9.93
N ARG A 205 -0.96 -23.49 -9.75
CA ARG A 205 -1.84 -23.05 -8.67
C ARG A 205 -1.51 -23.79 -7.39
N ALA A 206 -1.02 -23.09 -6.36
CA ALA A 206 -0.94 -23.63 -5.01
C ALA A 206 -2.35 -23.83 -4.45
N LEU A 207 -2.63 -25.02 -3.94
CA LEU A 207 -3.96 -25.42 -3.46
C LEU A 207 -4.04 -25.44 -1.93
N THR A 208 -3.08 -26.10 -1.28
CA THR A 208 -3.06 -26.26 0.17
C THR A 208 -1.68 -26.68 0.66
N LEU A 209 -1.42 -26.46 1.94
CA LEU A 209 -0.18 -26.88 2.60
C LEU A 209 -0.25 -28.36 3.03
N ILE A 210 0.92 -29.01 3.11
CA ILE A 210 1.09 -30.37 3.59
C ILE A 210 1.69 -30.29 5.00
N VAL A 211 0.98 -30.84 5.98
CA VAL A 211 1.36 -30.75 7.40
C VAL A 211 1.35 -32.12 8.10
N ASP A 212 2.19 -32.29 9.10
CA ASP A 212 2.11 -33.40 10.02
C ASP A 212 1.07 -33.19 11.15
N ASP A 213 0.98 -34.14 12.06
CA ASP A 213 0.03 -34.08 13.19
C ASP A 213 0.40 -32.97 14.20
N GLU A 214 1.65 -32.48 14.21
CA GLU A 214 2.15 -31.37 15.02
C GLU A 214 2.00 -30.01 14.33
N ARG A 215 1.36 -30.01 13.13
CA ARG A 215 1.15 -28.85 12.25
C ARG A 215 2.41 -28.21 11.68
N ARG A 216 3.53 -28.92 11.69
CA ARG A 216 4.71 -28.51 10.94
C ARG A 216 4.42 -28.61 9.44
N VAL A 217 4.80 -27.59 8.68
CA VAL A 217 4.67 -27.56 7.22
C VAL A 217 5.86 -28.28 6.58
N HIS A 218 5.58 -29.27 5.74
CA HIS A 218 6.56 -30.08 5.02
C HIS A 218 6.54 -29.83 3.51
N GLY A 219 5.54 -29.10 3.02
CA GLY A 219 5.42 -28.85 1.58
C GLY A 219 4.06 -28.24 1.21
N VAL A 220 3.79 -28.30 -0.07
CA VAL A 220 2.58 -27.71 -0.67
C VAL A 220 2.04 -28.63 -1.77
N VAL A 221 0.73 -28.68 -1.92
CA VAL A 221 0.07 -29.27 -3.08
C VAL A 221 -0.11 -28.17 -4.12
N VAL A 222 0.43 -28.40 -5.32
CA VAL A 222 0.25 -27.50 -6.45
C VAL A 222 -0.47 -28.22 -7.59
N ARG A 223 -1.27 -27.47 -8.36
CA ARG A 223 -1.90 -27.99 -9.59
C ARG A 223 -1.13 -27.46 -10.78
N ILE A 224 -0.59 -28.38 -11.56
CA ILE A 224 0.13 -28.13 -12.82
C ILE A 224 -0.51 -29.01 -13.88
N ASP A 225 -0.85 -28.47 -15.05
CA ASP A 225 -1.51 -29.22 -16.14
C ASP A 225 -2.73 -30.02 -15.66
N GLN A 226 -3.58 -29.37 -14.84
CA GLN A 226 -4.80 -29.95 -14.22
C GLN A 226 -4.53 -31.15 -13.27
N GLN A 227 -3.27 -31.47 -12.96
CA GLN A 227 -2.90 -32.53 -12.04
C GLN A 227 -2.32 -31.99 -10.74
N GLU A 228 -2.77 -32.57 -9.62
CA GLU A 228 -2.18 -32.26 -8.32
C GLU A 228 -0.80 -32.90 -8.20
N ARG A 229 0.16 -32.12 -7.70
CA ARG A 229 1.53 -32.53 -7.41
C ARG A 229 1.86 -32.22 -5.96
N CYS A 230 2.39 -33.19 -5.24
CA CYS A 230 2.91 -33.00 -3.90
C CYS A 230 4.37 -32.54 -3.98
N VAL A 231 4.64 -31.31 -3.51
CA VAL A 231 5.99 -30.71 -3.49
C VAL A 231 6.52 -30.75 -2.07
N ARG A 232 7.65 -31.42 -1.86
CA ARG A 232 8.38 -31.39 -0.60
C ARG A 232 9.24 -30.14 -0.50
N ALA A 233 9.11 -29.41 0.60
CA ALA A 233 9.96 -28.29 0.96
C ALA A 233 10.74 -28.64 2.24
N ARG A 234 12.03 -28.99 2.09
CA ARG A 234 12.84 -29.53 3.20
C ARG A 234 13.10 -28.52 4.29
N ARG A 235 13.20 -27.21 3.95
CA ARG A 235 13.44 -26.12 4.89
C ARG A 235 12.19 -25.31 5.18
N GLY A 236 11.26 -25.19 4.20
CA GLY A 236 9.98 -24.52 4.41
C GLY A 236 9.31 -24.01 3.16
N VAL A 237 8.10 -23.52 3.36
CA VAL A 237 7.27 -22.86 2.34
C VAL A 237 7.18 -21.37 2.67
N ILE A 238 7.41 -20.50 1.69
CA ILE A 238 7.25 -19.06 1.80
C ILE A 238 6.03 -18.63 0.98
N LEU A 239 5.03 -18.05 1.65
CA LEU A 239 3.83 -17.54 1.00
C LEU A 239 4.03 -16.07 0.59
N CYS A 240 4.06 -15.83 -0.73
CA CYS A 240 4.26 -14.51 -1.37
C CYS A 240 3.14 -14.23 -2.39
N ALA A 241 1.92 -14.72 -2.14
CA ALA A 241 0.80 -14.74 -3.09
C ALA A 241 -0.07 -13.47 -3.09
N GLY A 242 0.43 -12.36 -2.54
CA GLY A 242 -0.29 -11.08 -2.48
C GLY A 242 -1.38 -11.03 -1.41
N GLY A 243 -2.22 -9.98 -1.48
CA GLY A 243 -3.36 -9.75 -0.60
C GLY A 243 -4.67 -10.34 -1.13
N PHE A 244 -5.79 -9.62 -0.87
CA PHE A 244 -7.12 -10.13 -1.25
C PHE A 244 -8.03 -9.06 -1.89
N ALA A 245 -7.46 -8.03 -2.51
CA ALA A 245 -8.22 -6.93 -3.11
C ALA A 245 -9.20 -7.38 -4.21
N MET A 246 -8.89 -8.49 -4.90
CA MET A 246 -9.73 -9.07 -5.95
C MET A 246 -10.76 -10.08 -5.43
N ASN A 247 -10.83 -10.33 -4.11
CA ASN A 247 -11.76 -11.28 -3.52
C ASN A 247 -12.91 -10.56 -2.81
N GLN A 248 -14.02 -10.38 -3.52
CA GLN A 248 -15.21 -9.69 -3.02
C GLN A 248 -15.81 -10.33 -1.76
N GLU A 249 -15.68 -11.65 -1.59
CA GLU A 249 -16.20 -12.34 -0.39
C GLU A 249 -15.33 -12.03 0.82
N MET A 250 -14.00 -12.03 0.66
CA MET A 250 -13.08 -11.63 1.73
C MET A 250 -13.23 -10.15 2.06
N LEU A 251 -13.39 -9.26 1.06
CA LEU A 251 -13.63 -7.84 1.29
C LEU A 251 -14.91 -7.62 2.10
N ARG A 252 -16.04 -8.24 1.72
CA ARG A 252 -17.30 -8.14 2.50
C ARG A 252 -17.13 -8.61 3.93
N LYS A 253 -16.38 -9.68 4.13
CA LYS A 253 -16.18 -10.29 5.45
C LYS A 253 -15.24 -9.50 6.34
N TYR A 254 -14.15 -8.99 5.79
CA TYR A 254 -13.05 -8.43 6.58
C TYR A 254 -12.90 -6.91 6.44
N SER A 255 -13.11 -6.36 5.25
CA SER A 255 -12.85 -4.95 4.92
C SER A 255 -14.01 -4.28 4.18
N PRO A 256 -15.23 -4.27 4.75
CA PRO A 256 -16.42 -3.77 4.05
C PRO A 256 -16.30 -2.27 3.68
N LEU A 257 -15.48 -1.49 4.37
CA LEU A 257 -15.21 -0.09 4.05
C LEU A 257 -14.59 0.06 2.65
N LEU A 258 -13.69 -0.85 2.27
CA LEU A 258 -13.00 -0.79 0.97
C LEU A 258 -13.94 -1.06 -0.22
N LEU A 259 -15.11 -1.67 0.01
CA LEU A 259 -16.11 -1.85 -1.05
C LEU A 259 -16.74 -0.54 -1.52
N ALA A 260 -16.57 0.54 -0.77
CA ALA A 260 -16.99 1.87 -1.17
C ALA A 260 -15.95 2.57 -2.08
N ALA A 261 -14.72 2.09 -2.10
CA ALA A 261 -13.69 2.56 -3.02
C ALA A 261 -13.95 2.01 -4.44
N SER A 262 -13.51 2.74 -5.47
CA SER A 262 -13.88 2.45 -6.85
C SER A 262 -13.01 1.38 -7.52
N GLU A 263 -11.70 1.34 -7.20
CA GLU A 263 -10.72 0.61 -8.00
C GLU A 263 -9.79 -0.27 -7.16
N PRO A 264 -9.98 -1.60 -7.17
CA PRO A 264 -8.98 -2.51 -6.58
C PRO A 264 -7.72 -2.50 -7.43
N ILE A 265 -6.57 -2.12 -6.83
CA ILE A 265 -5.27 -2.15 -7.50
C ILE A 265 -4.49 -3.41 -7.14
N GLY A 266 -4.16 -4.18 -8.17
CA GLY A 266 -3.48 -5.46 -8.05
C GLY A 266 -3.71 -6.33 -9.29
N ASN A 267 -3.02 -7.46 -9.36
CA ASN A 267 -3.28 -8.42 -10.43
C ASN A 267 -4.49 -9.33 -10.10
N PRO A 268 -5.09 -9.99 -11.09
CA PRO A 268 -6.25 -10.87 -10.87
C PRO A 268 -6.02 -12.01 -9.87
N GLY A 269 -4.77 -12.37 -9.59
CA GLY A 269 -4.39 -13.39 -8.61
C GLY A 269 -4.39 -12.92 -7.16
N ASP A 270 -4.64 -11.64 -6.89
CA ASP A 270 -4.68 -11.03 -5.54
C ASP A 270 -5.97 -11.42 -4.78
N THR A 271 -6.16 -12.74 -4.60
CA THR A 271 -7.42 -13.36 -4.13
C THR A 271 -7.38 -13.83 -2.68
N GLY A 272 -6.29 -13.60 -1.96
CA GLY A 272 -6.12 -14.03 -0.57
C GLY A 272 -5.78 -15.52 -0.41
N SER A 273 -5.45 -16.22 -1.49
CA SER A 273 -5.18 -17.67 -1.42
C SER A 273 -4.03 -18.03 -0.48
N GLY A 274 -2.95 -17.25 -0.45
CA GLY A 274 -1.84 -17.45 0.49
C GLY A 274 -2.27 -17.27 1.94
N ILE A 275 -3.04 -16.22 2.22
CA ILE A 275 -3.60 -15.95 3.55
C ILE A 275 -4.49 -17.12 3.99
N GLN A 276 -5.38 -17.58 3.11
CA GLN A 276 -6.27 -18.71 3.39
C GLN A 276 -5.51 -20.01 3.66
N MET A 277 -4.43 -20.29 2.90
CA MET A 277 -3.58 -21.46 3.15
C MET A 277 -2.91 -21.40 4.52
N GLY A 278 -2.40 -20.24 4.93
CA GLY A 278 -1.85 -20.04 6.27
C GLY A 278 -2.89 -20.23 7.37
N MET A 279 -4.08 -19.63 7.22
CA MET A 279 -5.19 -19.77 8.17
C MET A 279 -5.64 -21.24 8.32
N ALA A 280 -5.61 -22.01 7.23
CA ALA A 280 -6.00 -23.42 7.23
C ALA A 280 -5.13 -24.29 8.16
N VAL A 281 -3.86 -23.91 8.36
CA VAL A 281 -2.94 -24.60 9.27
C VAL A 281 -2.86 -23.97 10.66
N GLY A 282 -3.71 -22.97 10.94
CA GLY A 282 -3.86 -22.34 12.26
C GLY A 282 -3.11 -21.02 12.41
N ALA A 283 -2.65 -20.42 11.31
CA ALA A 283 -2.05 -19.10 11.35
C ALA A 283 -3.07 -18.02 11.76
N ALA A 284 -2.62 -17.03 12.52
CA ALA A 284 -3.37 -15.81 12.75
C ALA A 284 -3.33 -14.94 11.49
N ALA A 285 -4.49 -14.40 11.12
CA ALA A 285 -4.61 -13.32 10.16
C ALA A 285 -5.04 -12.05 10.92
N ILE A 286 -4.25 -11.00 10.81
CA ILE A 286 -4.42 -9.77 11.62
C ILE A 286 -4.65 -8.56 10.72
N ASN A 287 -5.25 -7.52 11.27
CA ASN A 287 -5.56 -6.25 10.59
C ASN A 287 -6.32 -6.43 9.27
N MET A 288 -7.09 -7.50 9.14
CA MET A 288 -7.80 -7.85 7.91
C MET A 288 -8.82 -6.79 7.48
N HIS A 289 -9.22 -5.90 8.38
CA HIS A 289 -10.13 -4.79 8.10
C HIS A 289 -9.42 -3.57 7.51
N GLU A 290 -8.10 -3.53 7.56
CA GLU A 290 -7.29 -2.42 7.09
C GLU A 290 -6.91 -2.57 5.61
N GLY A 291 -6.87 -1.44 4.93
CA GLY A 291 -6.43 -1.37 3.55
C GLY A 291 -6.08 0.05 3.16
N PHE A 292 -5.10 0.19 2.31
CA PHE A 292 -4.83 1.46 1.66
C PHE A 292 -6.03 1.84 0.80
N VAL A 293 -6.43 3.09 0.85
CA VAL A 293 -7.34 3.74 -0.08
C VAL A 293 -6.88 5.17 -0.27
N SER A 294 -6.98 5.71 -1.46
CA SER A 294 -6.50 7.04 -1.79
C SER A 294 -7.59 7.88 -2.42
N LEU A 295 -7.60 9.17 -2.11
CA LEU A 295 -8.23 10.19 -2.93
C LEU A 295 -7.13 11.16 -3.39
N PRO A 296 -6.55 10.93 -4.54
CA PRO A 296 -5.68 11.91 -5.13
C PRO A 296 -6.54 13.00 -5.79
N TYR A 297 -6.39 14.24 -5.35
CA TYR A 297 -7.09 15.41 -5.93
C TYR A 297 -6.11 16.39 -6.60
N TYR A 298 -4.84 16.08 -6.58
CA TYR A 298 -3.77 16.80 -7.29
C TYR A 298 -3.07 15.84 -8.28
N PRO A 299 -2.49 16.25 -9.41
CA PRO A 299 -2.16 17.63 -9.78
C PRO A 299 -3.41 18.49 -10.14
N PRO A 300 -3.29 19.85 -10.12
CA PRO A 300 -2.14 20.62 -9.66
C PRO A 300 -2.04 20.65 -8.13
N SER A 301 -0.81 20.87 -7.61
CA SER A 301 -0.55 20.94 -6.17
C SER A 301 -1.27 22.09 -5.47
N SER A 302 -1.60 23.14 -6.22
CA SER A 302 -2.39 24.32 -5.77
C SER A 302 -3.75 23.95 -5.19
N LEU A 303 -4.36 22.83 -5.61
CA LEU A 303 -5.59 22.32 -5.01
C LEU A 303 -5.46 21.97 -3.53
N THR A 304 -4.24 21.81 -3.03
CA THR A 304 -3.99 21.63 -1.61
C THR A 304 -4.32 22.88 -0.79
N TRP A 305 -4.38 24.07 -1.37
CA TRP A 305 -4.86 25.29 -0.70
C TRP A 305 -6.36 25.24 -0.41
N GLY A 306 -7.13 24.46 -1.17
CA GLY A 306 -8.55 24.22 -0.93
C GLY A 306 -8.85 23.51 0.37
N ILE A 307 -10.13 23.29 0.64
CA ILE A 307 -10.64 22.53 1.77
C ILE A 307 -11.54 21.39 1.32
N LEU A 308 -11.48 20.26 2.03
CA LEU A 308 -12.41 19.15 1.84
C LEU A 308 -13.56 19.26 2.84
N VAL A 309 -14.79 19.26 2.34
CA VAL A 309 -16.01 19.32 3.15
C VAL A 309 -16.91 18.12 2.90
N ASN A 310 -17.64 17.71 3.94
CA ASN A 310 -18.62 16.62 3.92
C ASN A 310 -20.04 17.12 3.59
N ALA A 311 -21.02 16.22 3.67
CA ALA A 311 -22.44 16.52 3.43
C ALA A 311 -23.04 17.59 4.38
N GLN A 312 -22.39 17.89 5.49
CA GLN A 312 -22.77 18.96 6.42
C GLN A 312 -22.00 20.27 6.18
N GLY A 313 -21.23 20.39 5.11
CA GLY A 313 -20.40 21.55 4.82
C GLY A 313 -19.23 21.74 5.79
N GLN A 314 -18.80 20.69 6.48
CA GLN A 314 -17.75 20.72 7.51
C GLN A 314 -16.46 20.08 7.02
N ARG A 315 -15.32 20.70 7.32
CA ARG A 315 -14.00 20.08 7.16
C ARG A 315 -13.84 18.90 8.11
N PHE A 316 -13.03 17.93 7.72
CA PHE A 316 -12.83 16.69 8.49
C PHE A 316 -11.39 16.17 8.47
N VAL A 317 -10.48 16.79 7.73
CA VAL A 317 -9.09 16.36 7.58
C VAL A 317 -8.19 17.57 7.33
N ASN A 318 -6.90 17.45 7.63
CA ASN A 318 -5.89 18.37 7.14
C ASN A 318 -5.51 17.98 5.69
N GLU A 319 -5.84 18.80 4.74
CA GLU A 319 -5.73 18.51 3.31
C GLU A 319 -4.28 18.39 2.82
N ASP A 320 -3.32 18.85 3.61
CA ASP A 320 -1.88 18.74 3.35
C ASP A 320 -1.26 17.40 3.78
N CYS A 321 -2.03 16.51 4.38
CA CYS A 321 -1.56 15.15 4.67
C CYS A 321 -1.52 14.28 3.40
N TYR A 322 -0.98 13.07 3.54
CA TYR A 322 -0.88 12.11 2.44
C TYR A 322 -2.27 11.73 1.88
N HIS A 323 -2.36 11.59 0.56
CA HIS A 323 -3.65 11.31 -0.13
C HIS A 323 -4.32 10.00 0.30
N GLY A 324 -3.54 9.01 0.79
CA GLY A 324 -4.10 7.79 1.38
C GLY A 324 -4.84 8.06 2.68
N ARG A 325 -4.32 8.97 3.53
CA ARG A 325 -5.01 9.43 4.73
C ARG A 325 -6.28 10.20 4.37
N VAL A 326 -6.21 11.08 3.37
CA VAL A 326 -7.39 11.80 2.87
C VAL A 326 -8.47 10.83 2.39
N GLY A 327 -8.13 9.88 1.51
CA GLY A 327 -9.07 8.90 0.97
C GLY A 327 -9.75 8.06 2.05
N TYR A 328 -8.99 7.63 3.05
CA TYR A 328 -9.52 6.88 4.19
C TYR A 328 -10.60 7.66 4.97
N TYR A 329 -10.34 8.94 5.26
CA TYR A 329 -11.31 9.77 5.97
C TYR A 329 -12.52 10.15 5.10
N CYS A 330 -12.36 10.28 3.79
CA CYS A 330 -13.47 10.50 2.86
C CYS A 330 -14.49 9.34 2.91
N LEU A 331 -14.02 8.09 2.93
CA LEU A 331 -14.90 6.92 3.01
C LEU A 331 -15.73 6.85 4.30
N GLN A 332 -15.32 7.57 5.35
CA GLN A 332 -15.98 7.57 6.65
C GLN A 332 -16.95 8.74 6.83
N GLN A 333 -17.03 9.66 5.84
CA GLN A 333 -17.92 10.80 5.98
C GLN A 333 -19.40 10.39 5.87
N PRO A 334 -20.32 11.14 6.53
CA PRO A 334 -21.76 10.91 6.41
C PRO A 334 -22.19 10.92 4.93
N ASP A 335 -23.01 9.95 4.56
CA ASP A 335 -23.48 9.71 3.18
C ASP A 335 -22.36 9.58 2.15
N ARG A 336 -21.09 9.57 2.61
CA ARG A 336 -19.85 9.59 1.82
C ARG A 336 -19.77 10.75 0.81
N ARG A 337 -20.60 11.78 0.98
CA ARG A 337 -20.54 12.99 0.14
C ARG A 337 -19.37 13.84 0.58
N VAL A 338 -18.49 14.12 -0.38
CA VAL A 338 -17.26 14.88 -0.18
C VAL A 338 -17.04 15.82 -1.35
N TYR A 339 -16.72 17.06 -1.05
CA TYR A 339 -16.42 18.09 -2.04
C TYR A 339 -15.09 18.77 -1.70
N LEU A 340 -14.25 18.97 -2.71
CA LEU A 340 -13.09 19.87 -2.61
C LEU A 340 -13.54 21.26 -3.06
N ILE A 341 -13.40 22.24 -2.18
CA ILE A 341 -13.69 23.65 -2.45
C ILE A 341 -12.37 24.41 -2.56
N ALA A 342 -12.15 25.11 -3.65
CA ALA A 342 -10.96 25.91 -3.89
C ALA A 342 -11.27 27.15 -4.74
N ASN A 343 -10.35 28.11 -4.75
CA ASN A 343 -10.44 29.26 -5.64
C ASN A 343 -10.34 28.78 -7.10
N VAL A 344 -11.11 29.34 -8.00
CA VAL A 344 -11.13 28.95 -9.42
C VAL A 344 -9.72 29.00 -10.02
N GLU A 345 -8.91 30.01 -9.69
CA GLU A 345 -7.54 30.13 -10.19
C GLU A 345 -6.62 28.96 -9.78
N ASP A 346 -6.87 28.33 -8.62
CA ASP A 346 -6.04 27.24 -8.07
C ASP A 346 -6.22 25.93 -8.83
N PHE A 347 -7.28 25.78 -9.64
CA PHE A 347 -7.50 24.62 -10.49
C PHE A 347 -6.55 24.59 -11.70
N GLY A 348 -6.05 25.73 -12.17
CA GLY A 348 -5.16 25.79 -13.31
C GLY A 348 -5.64 24.94 -14.48
N ASP A 349 -4.79 24.05 -14.97
CA ASP A 349 -5.11 23.12 -16.07
C ASP A 349 -5.68 21.78 -15.60
N TYR A 350 -6.41 21.73 -14.48
CA TYR A 350 -6.94 20.49 -13.87
C TYR A 350 -7.61 19.56 -14.89
N GLU A 351 -8.50 20.09 -15.75
CA GLU A 351 -9.20 19.26 -16.75
C GLU A 351 -8.29 18.59 -17.77
N LYS A 352 -7.11 19.19 -18.03
CA LYS A 352 -6.12 18.66 -18.97
C LYS A 352 -5.08 17.75 -18.32
N THR A 353 -4.79 17.99 -17.04
CA THR A 353 -3.70 17.32 -16.33
C THR A 353 -4.19 16.24 -15.38
N SER A 354 -5.46 16.31 -14.94
CA SER A 354 -6.01 15.35 -13.99
C SER A 354 -6.45 14.06 -14.68
N TYR A 355 -5.92 12.97 -14.20
CA TYR A 355 -6.38 11.61 -14.48
C TYR A 355 -7.28 11.05 -13.36
N LEU A 356 -7.74 11.89 -12.44
CA LEU A 356 -8.26 11.48 -11.13
C LEU A 356 -9.79 11.40 -11.09
N GLY A 357 -10.46 11.77 -12.17
CA GLY A 357 -11.87 11.54 -12.41
C GLY A 357 -12.86 12.40 -11.61
N ALA A 358 -12.41 13.18 -10.61
CA ALA A 358 -13.28 14.12 -9.91
C ALA A 358 -13.74 15.22 -10.88
N LYS A 359 -15.02 15.57 -10.81
CA LYS A 359 -15.66 16.49 -11.77
C LYS A 359 -16.04 17.80 -11.09
N PHE A 360 -15.94 18.89 -11.83
CA PHE A 360 -16.57 20.14 -11.42
C PHE A 360 -18.08 19.96 -11.34
N VAL A 361 -18.67 20.35 -10.21
CA VAL A 361 -20.10 20.21 -9.96
C VAL A 361 -20.79 21.51 -9.60
N ALA A 362 -20.03 22.52 -9.18
CA ALA A 362 -20.57 23.83 -8.83
C ALA A 362 -19.50 24.90 -8.94
N THR A 363 -19.93 26.14 -9.23
CA THR A 363 -19.13 27.37 -9.19
C THR A 363 -19.95 28.46 -8.51
N ALA A 364 -19.28 29.35 -7.79
CA ALA A 364 -19.89 30.53 -7.18
C ALA A 364 -19.09 31.77 -7.55
N GLU A 365 -19.74 32.72 -8.17
CA GLU A 365 -19.16 33.99 -8.60
C GLU A 365 -19.38 35.11 -7.58
N GLU A 366 -20.58 35.15 -6.93
CA GLU A 366 -21.01 36.27 -6.13
C GLU A 366 -21.13 35.94 -4.63
N SER A 367 -21.42 34.67 -4.28
CA SER A 367 -21.59 34.29 -2.87
C SER A 367 -21.34 32.82 -2.60
N VAL A 368 -20.86 32.48 -1.40
CA VAL A 368 -20.72 31.10 -0.93
C VAL A 368 -22.10 30.41 -0.80
N ALA A 369 -23.18 31.18 -0.61
CA ALA A 369 -24.54 30.64 -0.53
C ALA A 369 -24.98 29.98 -1.86
N GLU A 370 -24.52 30.47 -3.00
CA GLU A 370 -24.75 29.80 -4.32
C GLU A 370 -24.17 28.40 -4.30
N LEU A 371 -22.90 28.27 -3.92
CA LEU A 371 -22.20 26.98 -3.87
C LEU A 371 -22.88 26.01 -2.87
N GLU A 372 -23.28 26.52 -1.70
CA GLU A 372 -24.00 25.77 -0.67
C GLU A 372 -25.34 25.22 -1.18
N SER A 373 -26.08 26.04 -1.93
CA SER A 373 -27.35 25.65 -2.54
C SER A 373 -27.18 24.61 -3.66
N GLU A 374 -26.21 24.82 -4.56
CA GLU A 374 -25.93 23.88 -5.67
C GLU A 374 -25.47 22.51 -5.14
N LEU A 375 -24.64 22.51 -4.12
CA LEU A 375 -24.14 21.29 -3.47
C LEU A 375 -25.18 20.65 -2.53
N GLN A 376 -26.33 21.27 -2.34
CA GLN A 376 -27.40 20.82 -1.43
C GLN A 376 -26.85 20.59 0.00
N LEU A 377 -26.06 21.51 0.48
CA LEU A 377 -25.55 21.53 1.87
C LEU A 377 -26.56 22.26 2.78
N PRO A 378 -26.55 21.99 4.08
CA PRO A 378 -27.40 22.76 5.02
C PRO A 378 -27.05 24.25 5.00
N GLU A 379 -28.07 25.10 4.99
CA GLU A 379 -27.95 26.57 4.89
C GLU A 379 -27.00 27.12 5.96
N GLY A 380 -26.07 27.98 5.58
CA GLY A 380 -25.10 28.67 6.43
C GLY A 380 -23.91 27.83 6.90
N THR A 381 -23.89 26.51 6.63
CA THR A 381 -22.82 25.65 7.15
C THR A 381 -21.49 25.81 6.40
N LEU A 382 -21.51 25.82 5.08
CA LEU A 382 -20.30 26.06 4.27
C LEU A 382 -19.81 27.49 4.43
N GLN A 383 -20.73 28.45 4.49
CA GLN A 383 -20.42 29.87 4.74
C GLN A 383 -19.64 30.02 6.04
N ASN A 384 -20.13 29.44 7.14
CA ASN A 384 -19.44 29.47 8.44
C ASN A 384 -18.08 28.74 8.37
N THR A 385 -18.00 27.60 7.69
CA THR A 385 -16.75 26.85 7.54
C THR A 385 -15.69 27.69 6.80
N ILE A 386 -16.05 28.35 5.71
CA ILE A 386 -15.14 29.20 4.94
C ILE A 386 -14.76 30.45 5.75
N GLU A 387 -15.72 31.09 6.44
CA GLU A 387 -15.43 32.26 7.28
C GLU A 387 -14.41 31.93 8.38
N VAL A 388 -14.61 30.82 9.10
CA VAL A 388 -13.68 30.38 10.14
C VAL A 388 -12.31 30.02 9.53
N PHE A 389 -12.29 29.31 8.41
CA PHE A 389 -11.07 28.96 7.72
C PHE A 389 -10.29 30.21 7.28
N ASN A 390 -10.96 31.15 6.59
CA ASN A 390 -10.34 32.37 6.06
C ASN A 390 -9.76 33.28 7.16
N ARG A 391 -10.48 33.45 8.26
CA ARG A 391 -9.99 34.20 9.42
C ARG A 391 -8.68 33.61 9.95
N ASN A 392 -8.60 32.29 10.07
CA ASN A 392 -7.42 31.61 10.57
C ASN A 392 -6.30 31.55 9.51
N ALA A 393 -6.63 31.34 8.24
CA ALA A 393 -5.68 31.32 7.14
C ALA A 393 -4.98 32.67 6.93
N ALA A 394 -5.69 33.78 7.14
CA ALA A 394 -5.12 35.13 7.11
C ALA A 394 -4.03 35.33 8.20
N GLU A 395 -4.12 34.62 9.30
CA GLU A 395 -3.12 34.60 10.38
C GLU A 395 -2.03 33.53 10.17
N GLY A 396 -2.12 32.73 9.11
CA GLY A 396 -1.19 31.63 8.80
C GLY A 396 -1.30 30.45 9.74
N VAL A 397 -2.45 30.25 10.39
CA VAL A 397 -2.69 29.20 11.39
C VAL A 397 -3.98 28.44 11.08
N ASP A 398 -3.98 27.13 11.25
CA ASP A 398 -5.20 26.30 11.26
C ASP A 398 -5.34 25.58 12.61
N PRO A 399 -6.07 26.14 13.56
CA PRO A 399 -6.18 25.57 14.91
C PRO A 399 -7.04 24.31 14.98
N LEU A 400 -7.85 24.02 13.95
CA LEU A 400 -8.77 22.88 13.94
C LEU A 400 -8.13 21.62 13.38
N PHE A 401 -7.43 21.71 12.25
CA PHE A 401 -6.84 20.56 11.55
C PHE A 401 -5.32 20.67 11.42
N HIS A 402 -4.73 21.78 11.84
CA HIS A 402 -3.28 22.02 11.81
C HIS A 402 -2.65 21.90 10.42
N LYS A 403 -3.38 22.26 9.38
CA LYS A 403 -2.86 22.41 8.03
C LYS A 403 -1.67 23.36 8.06
N THR A 404 -0.56 23.01 7.41
CA THR A 404 0.67 23.80 7.51
C THR A 404 0.54 25.16 6.80
N ALA A 405 1.26 26.17 7.28
CA ALA A 405 1.19 27.54 6.75
C ALA A 405 1.49 27.63 5.23
N GLU A 406 2.33 26.73 4.71
CA GLU A 406 2.62 26.60 3.27
C GLU A 406 1.33 26.37 2.44
N TRP A 407 0.35 25.69 3.01
CA TRP A 407 -0.90 25.30 2.36
C TRP A 407 -2.10 26.09 2.86
N LEU A 408 -1.91 27.19 3.60
CA LEU A 408 -2.96 28.07 4.03
C LEU A 408 -3.08 29.29 3.09
N LYS A 409 -4.23 29.41 2.45
CA LYS A 409 -4.62 30.51 1.58
C LYS A 409 -6.11 30.77 1.80
N PRO A 410 -6.54 32.04 2.03
CA PRO A 410 -7.95 32.33 2.08
C PRO A 410 -8.71 31.89 0.82
N LEU A 411 -9.93 31.42 1.01
CA LEU A 411 -10.84 31.10 -0.08
C LEU A 411 -11.63 32.35 -0.46
N GLU A 412 -11.40 32.82 -1.66
CA GLU A 412 -11.99 34.06 -2.21
C GLU A 412 -12.77 33.75 -3.50
N LEU A 413 -13.87 34.47 -3.70
CA LEU A 413 -14.67 34.31 -4.91
C LEU A 413 -13.86 34.79 -6.16
N PRO A 414 -14.01 34.09 -7.29
CA PRO A 414 -14.88 32.96 -7.52
C PRO A 414 -14.34 31.63 -6.96
N LEU A 415 -15.25 30.81 -6.45
CA LEU A 415 -14.96 29.49 -5.90
C LEU A 415 -15.52 28.39 -6.81
N ALA A 416 -14.88 27.22 -6.79
CA ALA A 416 -15.42 26.04 -7.46
C ALA A 416 -15.34 24.79 -6.56
N ALA A 417 -16.18 23.81 -6.85
CA ALA A 417 -16.24 22.54 -6.17
C ALA A 417 -15.96 21.37 -7.11
N LEU A 418 -15.10 20.45 -6.69
CA LEU A 418 -15.00 19.12 -7.28
C LEU A 418 -15.81 18.11 -6.47
N ASP A 419 -16.59 17.27 -7.15
CA ASP A 419 -17.22 16.10 -6.51
C ASP A 419 -16.18 15.01 -6.29
N CYS A 420 -15.79 14.86 -5.04
CA CYS A 420 -14.88 13.82 -4.57
C CYS A 420 -15.63 12.65 -3.92
N THR A 421 -16.92 12.53 -4.16
CA THR A 421 -17.76 11.46 -3.62
C THR A 421 -17.39 10.11 -4.24
N PRO A 422 -17.13 9.06 -3.42
CA PRO A 422 -16.87 7.72 -3.95
C PRO A 422 -18.00 7.21 -4.82
N GLY A 423 -17.65 6.68 -6.00
CA GLY A 423 -18.61 6.18 -6.96
C GLY A 423 -19.20 7.23 -7.93
N HIS A 424 -18.87 8.51 -7.79
CA HIS A 424 -19.31 9.60 -8.68
C HIS A 424 -18.27 9.95 -9.77
N GLY A 425 -17.22 9.16 -9.88
CA GLY A 425 -16.16 9.34 -10.87
C GLY A 425 -14.81 9.71 -10.27
N ALA A 426 -14.75 10.17 -9.02
CA ALA A 426 -13.50 10.36 -8.33
C ALA A 426 -12.77 9.01 -8.14
N PHE A 427 -11.47 9.01 -8.39
CA PHE A 427 -10.64 7.81 -8.36
C PHE A 427 -10.26 7.44 -6.92
N TYR A 428 -10.76 6.30 -6.45
CA TYR A 428 -10.44 5.75 -5.13
C TYR A 428 -9.75 4.39 -5.27
N PRO A 429 -8.47 4.37 -5.65
CA PRO A 429 -7.71 3.13 -5.72
C PRO A 429 -7.49 2.54 -4.32
N PHE A 430 -7.55 1.20 -4.21
CA PHE A 430 -7.35 0.54 -2.93
C PHE A 430 -6.67 -0.83 -3.06
N PHE A 431 -6.02 -1.26 -1.98
CA PHE A 431 -5.55 -2.62 -1.76
C PHE A 431 -5.55 -2.96 -0.26
N THR A 432 -5.44 -4.24 0.06
CA THR A 432 -5.53 -4.74 1.44
C THR A 432 -4.17 -4.70 2.15
N LEU A 433 -4.17 -4.35 3.45
CA LEU A 433 -2.98 -4.31 4.32
C LEU A 433 -2.96 -5.46 5.34
N GLY A 434 -4.12 -6.04 5.65
CA GLY A 434 -4.22 -7.22 6.50
C GLY A 434 -3.61 -8.47 5.86
N GLY A 435 -3.11 -9.37 6.70
CA GLY A 435 -2.47 -10.61 6.27
C GLY A 435 -2.09 -11.50 7.45
N LEU A 436 -1.27 -12.50 7.19
CA LEU A 436 -0.78 -13.42 8.22
C LEU A 436 0.12 -12.68 9.23
N ASP A 437 -0.05 -12.97 10.52
CA ASP A 437 0.86 -12.50 11.55
C ASP A 437 2.20 -13.22 11.43
N THR A 438 3.30 -12.45 11.47
CA THR A 438 4.65 -12.99 11.34
C THR A 438 5.60 -12.31 12.32
N LEU A 439 6.70 -12.98 12.65
CA LEU A 439 7.87 -12.33 13.22
C LEU A 439 8.53 -11.40 12.18
N PRO A 440 9.41 -10.47 12.57
CA PRO A 440 10.22 -9.69 11.64
C PRO A 440 11.02 -10.54 10.64
N SER A 441 11.43 -11.74 11.05
CA SER A 441 12.17 -12.72 10.25
C SER A 441 11.27 -13.55 9.28
N GLY A 442 9.95 -13.32 9.32
CA GLY A 442 8.99 -13.89 8.35
C GLY A 442 8.29 -15.17 8.79
N GLU A 443 8.65 -15.79 9.93
CA GLU A 443 7.94 -16.98 10.44
C GLU A 443 6.49 -16.64 10.78
N VAL A 444 5.59 -17.46 10.29
CA VAL A 444 4.14 -17.30 10.50
C VAL A 444 3.75 -17.75 11.91
N LEU A 445 2.88 -16.97 12.54
CA LEU A 445 2.44 -17.15 13.92
C LEU A 445 0.99 -17.64 14.01
N THR A 446 0.71 -18.43 15.04
CA THR A 446 -0.65 -18.73 15.49
C THR A 446 -1.25 -17.55 16.29
N ALA A 447 -2.55 -17.62 16.62
CA ALA A 447 -3.17 -16.63 17.52
C ALA A 447 -2.56 -16.60 18.93
N ALA A 448 -1.91 -17.66 19.37
CA ALA A 448 -1.14 -17.70 20.62
C ALA A 448 0.31 -17.19 20.46
N ARG A 449 0.64 -16.62 19.28
CA ARG A 449 1.97 -16.12 18.91
C ARG A 449 3.08 -17.19 18.98
N THR A 450 2.73 -18.44 18.71
CA THR A 450 3.69 -19.53 18.51
C THR A 450 3.99 -19.70 17.02
N VAL A 451 5.23 -20.00 16.71
CA VAL A 451 5.69 -20.19 15.32
C VAL A 451 5.12 -21.47 14.74
N ILE A 452 4.56 -21.37 13.52
CA ILE A 452 4.21 -22.54 12.71
C ILE A 452 5.47 -22.98 11.97
N GLN A 453 6.07 -24.07 12.41
CA GLN A 453 7.33 -24.57 11.89
C GLN A 453 7.27 -24.87 10.38
N GLY A 454 8.26 -24.39 9.63
CA GLY A 454 8.36 -24.61 8.18
C GLY A 454 7.43 -23.72 7.35
N LEU A 455 6.76 -22.71 7.96
CA LEU A 455 5.91 -21.76 7.25
C LEU A 455 6.39 -20.32 7.45
N TYR A 456 6.55 -19.63 6.32
CA TYR A 456 6.95 -18.21 6.23
C TYR A 456 5.97 -17.44 5.34
N ALA A 457 5.91 -16.13 5.51
CA ALA A 457 5.14 -15.25 4.62
C ALA A 457 5.83 -13.89 4.46
N ALA A 458 5.69 -13.32 3.26
CA ALA A 458 6.23 -12.00 2.94
C ALA A 458 5.31 -11.25 1.95
N GLY A 459 5.59 -9.96 1.74
CA GLY A 459 4.73 -9.07 0.97
C GLY A 459 3.33 -8.99 1.57
N ARG A 460 2.32 -8.69 0.75
CA ARG A 460 0.94 -8.51 1.23
C ARG A 460 0.22 -9.81 1.67
N THR A 461 0.87 -10.97 1.57
CA THR A 461 0.38 -12.19 2.25
C THR A 461 0.60 -12.11 3.76
N ALA A 462 1.64 -11.42 4.19
CA ALA A 462 1.88 -11.07 5.59
C ALA A 462 1.29 -9.70 5.93
N CYS A 463 0.92 -9.49 7.19
CA CYS A 463 0.68 -8.15 7.72
C CYS A 463 2.04 -7.50 8.02
N GLY A 464 2.43 -6.54 7.18
CA GLY A 464 3.75 -5.90 7.20
C GLY A 464 3.91 -4.78 8.23
N VAL A 465 4.75 -3.81 7.86
CA VAL A 465 4.96 -2.56 8.61
C VAL A 465 3.74 -1.65 8.56
N PRO A 466 3.09 -1.40 7.37
CA PRO A 466 1.89 -0.57 7.34
C PRO A 466 0.71 -1.34 7.94
N ARG A 467 0.18 -0.81 9.04
CA ARG A 467 -0.88 -1.45 9.84
C ARG A 467 -2.21 -0.71 9.80
N THR A 468 -2.24 0.53 9.31
CA THR A 468 -3.45 1.35 9.20
C THR A 468 -3.51 2.06 7.85
N ALA A 469 -4.72 2.22 7.32
CA ALA A 469 -4.95 3.00 6.11
C ALA A 469 -4.50 4.46 6.28
N SER A 470 -4.84 5.07 7.42
CA SER A 470 -4.52 6.49 7.71
C SER A 470 -3.02 6.76 7.91
N GLY A 471 -2.23 5.74 8.20
CA GLY A 471 -0.78 5.83 8.43
C GLY A 471 0.08 5.30 7.30
N TYR A 472 -0.54 4.88 6.21
CA TYR A 472 0.18 4.38 5.06
C TYR A 472 1.05 5.47 4.43
N ALA A 473 2.23 5.07 3.96
CA ALA A 473 3.08 5.85 3.07
C ALA A 473 3.38 5.00 1.84
N SER A 474 3.42 5.60 0.63
CA SER A 474 3.74 4.85 -0.58
C SER A 474 5.12 4.20 -0.49
N GLY A 475 5.22 2.99 -1.01
CA GLY A 475 6.47 2.23 -1.06
C GLY A 475 6.78 1.39 0.18
N ILE A 476 5.88 1.33 1.18
CA ILE A 476 6.14 0.60 2.44
C ILE A 476 5.47 -0.80 2.48
N SER A 477 4.68 -1.17 1.49
CA SER A 477 3.96 -2.47 1.46
C SER A 477 4.50 -3.42 0.41
#